data_0c72d41f080e19fa23550e86d335c7fd
#
_entry.id   0c72d41f080e19fa23550e86d335c7fd
#
_cell.length_a   1.000
_cell.length_b   1.000
_cell.length_c   1.000
_cell.angle_alpha   90.00
_cell.angle_beta   90.00
_cell.angle_gamma   90.00
#
_symmetry.space_group_name_H-M   'P 1'
#
loop_
_entity.id
_entity.type
_entity.pdbx_description
1 polymer ?
#
loop_
_entity_poly.entity_id
_entity_poly.type
_entity_poly.pdbx_seq_one_letter_code
_entity_poly.pdbx_strand_id
1 'polypeptide(L)'
;GRPSRLYFASHMTEDLGGAKVYLKREDLNHTGAHKINNVLGQVLLAKKMGKTRVIAETGAGQHGVATATAAALMGMECEIFMGKEDTERQALNVYRMRLLGAKVNAVTSGTATLKDAVSETMREWTNRISDTHYVLGSVMGPHPFPTIVREFQRMIGEETKAQILEK
;
A
#
# COMPACT_ATOMS: atom_id res chain seq x y z
N GLY A 1 6.90 4.15 -14.58
CA GLY A 1 7.53 2.83 -14.58
C GLY A 1 8.75 2.77 -13.67
N ARG A 2 9.32 1.59 -13.55
CA ARG A 2 10.55 1.38 -12.79
C ARG A 2 11.76 1.29 -13.73
N PRO A 3 12.98 1.65 -13.27
CA PRO A 3 13.28 2.17 -11.92
C PRO A 3 12.69 3.56 -11.67
N SER A 4 12.25 3.83 -10.44
CA SER A 4 11.82 5.16 -10.06
C SER A 4 13.03 6.11 -9.97
N ARG A 5 12.79 7.39 -10.20
CA ARG A 5 13.86 8.38 -10.33
C ARG A 5 14.52 8.66 -8.98
N LEU A 6 15.84 8.81 -8.97
CA LEU A 6 16.59 9.41 -7.87
C LEU A 6 16.88 10.88 -8.22
N TYR A 7 16.26 11.81 -7.50
CA TYR A 7 16.33 13.25 -7.74
C TYR A 7 17.28 13.92 -6.73
N PHE A 8 18.24 14.66 -7.22
CA PHE A 8 19.10 15.48 -6.37
C PHE A 8 18.36 16.77 -6.00
N ALA A 9 18.12 16.96 -4.70
CA ALA A 9 17.44 18.12 -4.14
C ALA A 9 18.49 19.21 -3.80
N SER A 10 18.96 19.96 -4.82
CA SER A 10 20.05 20.94 -4.68
C SER A 10 19.73 22.01 -3.64
N HIS A 11 18.58 22.68 -3.74
CA HIS A 11 18.19 23.73 -2.79
C HIS A 11 18.11 23.22 -1.36
N MET A 12 17.49 22.05 -1.15
CA MET A 12 17.43 21.46 0.18
C MET A 12 18.83 21.08 0.73
N THR A 13 19.74 20.66 -0.16
CA THR A 13 21.14 20.38 0.19
C THR A 13 21.87 21.66 0.62
N GLU A 14 21.68 22.75 -0.13
CA GLU A 14 22.26 24.07 0.18
C GLU A 14 21.72 24.62 1.49
N ASP A 15 20.41 24.63 1.67
CA ASP A 15 19.73 25.16 2.88
C ASP A 15 20.18 24.41 4.15
N LEU A 16 20.36 23.11 4.07
CA LEU A 16 20.78 22.29 5.21
C LEU A 16 22.30 22.33 5.48
N GLY A 17 23.12 22.75 4.50
CA GLY A 17 24.56 22.92 4.66
C GLY A 17 25.35 21.66 5.04
N GLY A 18 24.80 20.49 4.74
CA GLY A 18 25.37 19.18 5.15
C GLY A 18 25.55 18.19 4.00
N ALA A 19 25.14 16.96 4.23
CA ALA A 19 25.19 15.90 3.23
C ALA A 19 24.26 16.18 2.04
N LYS A 20 24.63 15.70 0.85
CA LYS A 20 23.76 15.78 -0.35
C LYS A 20 22.44 15.04 -0.11
N VAL A 21 21.33 15.72 -0.36
CA VAL A 21 19.99 15.17 -0.19
C VAL A 21 19.47 14.66 -1.53
N TYR A 22 19.06 13.40 -1.58
CA TYR A 22 18.44 12.77 -2.72
C TYR A 22 17.05 12.26 -2.38
N LEU A 23 16.10 12.44 -3.29
CA LEU A 23 14.73 11.95 -3.15
C LEU A 23 14.50 10.77 -4.09
N LYS A 24 14.19 9.61 -3.55
CA LYS A 24 13.72 8.45 -4.32
C LYS A 24 12.24 8.66 -4.63
N ARG A 25 11.92 9.02 -5.89
CA ARG A 25 10.64 9.55 -6.33
C ARG A 25 9.57 8.45 -6.53
N GLU A 26 9.20 7.75 -5.44
CA GLU A 26 8.11 6.77 -5.46
C GLU A 26 6.72 7.43 -5.59
N ASP A 27 6.62 8.73 -5.36
CA ASP A 27 5.44 9.55 -5.64
C ASP A 27 5.08 9.65 -7.14
N LEU A 28 6.02 9.35 -8.02
CA LEU A 28 5.80 9.28 -9.48
C LEU A 28 5.28 7.92 -9.95
N ASN A 29 5.15 6.95 -9.07
CA ASN A 29 4.49 5.70 -9.39
C ASN A 29 2.99 5.90 -9.59
N HIS A 30 2.35 4.96 -10.31
CA HIS A 30 0.90 4.93 -10.39
C HIS A 30 0.29 4.89 -8.98
N THR A 31 -0.78 5.63 -8.74
CA THR A 31 -1.42 5.91 -7.43
C THR A 31 -0.70 6.94 -6.55
N GLY A 32 0.50 7.40 -6.91
CA GLY A 32 1.19 8.50 -6.22
C GLY A 32 1.99 8.11 -5.00
N ALA A 33 2.31 6.81 -4.80
CA ALA A 33 3.09 6.35 -3.66
C ALA A 33 3.77 4.99 -3.90
N HIS A 34 4.65 4.60 -2.97
CA HIS A 34 5.37 3.32 -3.01
C HIS A 34 4.48 2.08 -2.79
N LYS A 35 3.29 2.23 -2.25
CA LYS A 35 2.41 1.12 -1.88
C LYS A 35 2.05 0.21 -3.06
N ILE A 36 1.96 0.77 -4.26
CA ILE A 36 1.60 0.00 -5.46
C ILE A 36 2.58 -1.15 -5.76
N ASN A 37 3.85 -1.04 -5.38
CA ASN A 37 4.85 -2.09 -5.60
C ASN A 37 4.45 -3.38 -4.88
N ASN A 38 4.23 -3.28 -3.56
CA ASN A 38 3.80 -4.41 -2.74
C ASN A 38 2.42 -4.93 -3.17
N VAL A 39 1.49 -4.01 -3.41
CA VAL A 39 0.10 -4.36 -3.73
C VAL A 39 0.00 -5.14 -5.03
N LEU A 40 0.66 -4.71 -6.10
CA LEU A 40 0.66 -5.45 -7.38
C LEU A 40 1.18 -6.88 -7.20
N GLY A 41 2.27 -7.05 -6.46
CA GLY A 41 2.82 -8.36 -6.15
C GLY A 41 1.83 -9.25 -5.39
N GLN A 42 1.20 -8.70 -4.34
CA GLN A 42 0.25 -9.47 -3.52
C GLN A 42 -1.04 -9.81 -4.27
N VAL A 43 -1.60 -8.89 -5.08
CA VAL A 43 -2.82 -9.15 -5.85
C VAL A 43 -2.57 -10.18 -6.95
N LEU A 44 -1.42 -10.12 -7.62
CA LEU A 44 -1.00 -11.17 -8.58
C LEU A 44 -0.81 -12.53 -7.90
N LEU A 45 -0.21 -12.55 -6.71
CA LEU A 45 -0.07 -13.75 -5.89
C LEU A 45 -1.44 -14.31 -5.52
N ALA A 46 -2.36 -13.48 -5.05
CA ALA A 46 -3.73 -13.86 -4.71
C ALA A 46 -4.45 -14.49 -5.91
N LYS A 47 -4.36 -13.88 -7.08
CA LYS A 47 -4.93 -14.40 -8.32
C LYS A 47 -4.33 -15.75 -8.70
N LYS A 48 -3.01 -15.91 -8.57
CA LYS A 48 -2.31 -17.18 -8.82
C LYS A 48 -2.73 -18.28 -7.84
N MET A 49 -3.08 -17.91 -6.62
CA MET A 49 -3.62 -18.81 -5.58
C MET A 49 -5.11 -19.14 -5.77
N GLY A 50 -5.76 -18.64 -6.82
CA GLY A 50 -7.19 -18.85 -7.09
C GLY A 50 -8.13 -18.02 -6.20
N LYS A 51 -7.61 -16.99 -5.51
CA LYS A 51 -8.46 -16.08 -4.73
C LYS A 51 -9.26 -15.16 -5.64
N THR A 52 -10.51 -14.91 -5.25
CA THR A 52 -11.44 -14.05 -6.02
C THR A 52 -11.64 -12.69 -5.37
N ARG A 53 -11.24 -12.55 -4.12
CA ARG A 53 -11.41 -11.35 -3.30
C ARG A 53 -10.10 -10.95 -2.62
N VAL A 54 -9.87 -9.64 -2.54
CA VAL A 54 -8.79 -9.06 -1.73
C VAL A 54 -9.35 -8.09 -0.72
N ILE A 55 -8.73 -8.06 0.46
CA ILE A 55 -9.04 -7.08 1.50
C ILE A 55 -7.78 -6.39 1.98
N ALA A 56 -7.91 -5.17 2.47
CA ALA A 56 -6.79 -4.43 3.05
C ALA A 56 -7.25 -3.44 4.13
N GLU A 57 -6.37 -3.18 5.07
CA GLU A 57 -6.45 -2.04 5.98
C GLU A 57 -5.86 -0.79 5.33
N THR A 58 -6.27 0.37 5.78
CA THR A 58 -5.61 1.63 5.42
C THR A 58 -5.84 2.71 6.48
N GLY A 59 -4.85 3.57 6.70
CA GLY A 59 -4.96 4.77 7.52
C GLY A 59 -5.03 6.01 6.63
N ALA A 60 -3.90 6.49 6.11
CA ALA A 60 -3.85 7.64 5.19
C ALA A 60 -4.51 7.39 3.81
N GLY A 61 -4.97 6.17 3.53
CA GLY A 61 -5.70 5.84 2.30
C GLY A 61 -4.83 5.36 1.13
N GLN A 62 -3.53 5.60 1.14
CA GLN A 62 -2.66 5.25 0.01
C GLN A 62 -2.59 3.75 -0.28
N HIS A 63 -2.54 2.93 0.77
CA HIS A 63 -2.55 1.47 0.63
C HIS A 63 -3.89 0.97 0.10
N GLY A 64 -5.00 1.54 0.60
CA GLY A 64 -6.34 1.22 0.13
C GLY A 64 -6.55 1.59 -1.35
N VAL A 65 -6.12 2.78 -1.77
CA VAL A 65 -6.19 3.20 -3.18
C VAL A 65 -5.36 2.28 -4.07
N ALA A 66 -4.15 1.90 -3.65
CA ALA A 66 -3.31 0.97 -4.41
C ALA A 66 -3.98 -0.42 -4.53
N THR A 67 -4.56 -0.94 -3.43
CA THR A 67 -5.26 -2.23 -3.42
C THR A 67 -6.50 -2.20 -4.31
N ALA A 68 -7.32 -1.16 -4.21
CA ALA A 68 -8.48 -0.98 -5.08
C ALA A 68 -8.09 -0.90 -6.56
N THR A 69 -6.99 -0.20 -6.88
CA THR A 69 -6.47 -0.09 -8.26
C THR A 69 -6.05 -1.45 -8.82
N ALA A 70 -5.27 -2.21 -8.06
CA ALA A 70 -4.79 -3.52 -8.51
C ALA A 70 -5.94 -4.54 -8.59
N ALA A 71 -6.89 -4.50 -7.66
CA ALA A 71 -8.08 -5.35 -7.69
C ALA A 71 -8.95 -5.06 -8.93
N ALA A 72 -9.21 -3.79 -9.22
CA ALA A 72 -9.94 -3.38 -10.43
C ALA A 72 -9.23 -3.86 -11.71
N LEU A 73 -7.90 -3.70 -11.79
CA LEU A 73 -7.11 -4.16 -12.92
C LEU A 73 -7.21 -5.69 -13.12
N MET A 74 -7.28 -6.45 -12.03
CA MET A 74 -7.29 -7.92 -12.07
C MET A 74 -8.71 -8.53 -12.07
N GLY A 75 -9.76 -7.70 -12.02
CA GLY A 75 -11.15 -8.14 -11.96
C GLY A 75 -11.48 -8.88 -10.67
N MET A 76 -10.90 -8.47 -9.53
CA MET A 76 -11.13 -9.07 -8.22
C MET A 76 -12.04 -8.19 -7.35
N GLU A 77 -12.84 -8.82 -6.51
CA GLU A 77 -13.59 -8.13 -5.46
C GLU A 77 -12.64 -7.48 -4.47
N CYS A 78 -12.94 -6.24 -4.04
CA CYS A 78 -12.08 -5.48 -3.14
C CYS A 78 -12.87 -4.86 -1.99
N GLU A 79 -12.39 -5.10 -0.77
CA GLU A 79 -12.96 -4.50 0.42
C GLU A 79 -11.86 -3.89 1.30
N ILE A 80 -12.05 -2.62 1.69
CA ILE A 80 -11.07 -1.84 2.44
C ILE A 80 -11.64 -1.48 3.80
N PHE A 81 -10.85 -1.68 4.84
CA PHE A 81 -11.17 -1.30 6.21
C PHE A 81 -10.35 -0.07 6.61
N MET A 82 -11.03 0.95 7.11
CA MET A 82 -10.41 2.22 7.45
C MET A 82 -11.06 2.77 8.71
N GLY A 83 -10.27 3.31 9.63
CA GLY A 83 -10.83 3.95 10.83
C GLY A 83 -11.79 5.07 10.46
N LYS A 84 -12.89 5.21 11.20
CA LYS A 84 -13.92 6.22 10.88
C LYS A 84 -13.33 7.63 10.80
N GLU A 85 -12.49 8.02 11.76
CA GLU A 85 -11.84 9.34 11.73
C GLU A 85 -10.96 9.52 10.49
N ASP A 86 -10.24 8.47 10.10
CA ASP A 86 -9.38 8.49 8.91
C ASP A 86 -10.22 8.60 7.63
N THR A 87 -11.43 7.98 7.59
CA THR A 87 -12.33 8.11 6.41
C THR A 87 -12.77 9.55 6.19
N GLU A 88 -12.96 10.31 7.24
CA GLU A 88 -13.34 11.73 7.18
C GLU A 88 -12.14 12.60 6.77
N ARG A 89 -10.98 12.40 7.41
CA ARG A 89 -9.74 13.13 7.10
C ARG A 89 -9.25 12.90 5.66
N GLN A 90 -9.45 11.70 5.13
CA GLN A 90 -8.95 11.25 3.84
C GLN A 90 -10.09 10.99 2.82
N ALA A 91 -11.13 11.82 2.87
CA ALA A 91 -12.34 11.65 2.04
C ALA A 91 -12.04 11.51 0.54
N LEU A 92 -11.01 12.20 0.03
CA LEU A 92 -10.58 12.08 -1.37
C LEU A 92 -10.08 10.67 -1.70
N ASN A 93 -9.32 10.04 -0.81
CA ASN A 93 -8.85 8.66 -1.01
C ASN A 93 -10.01 7.67 -0.88
N VAL A 94 -10.96 7.91 0.01
CA VAL A 94 -12.20 7.11 0.10
C VAL A 94 -12.99 7.18 -1.21
N TYR A 95 -13.14 8.38 -1.77
CA TYR A 95 -13.78 8.57 -3.06
C TYR A 95 -13.07 7.79 -4.18
N ARG A 96 -11.72 7.87 -4.25
CA ARG A 96 -10.92 7.12 -5.24
C ARG A 96 -11.12 5.61 -5.11
N MET A 97 -11.11 5.06 -3.90
CA MET A 97 -11.34 3.64 -3.67
C MET A 97 -12.71 3.19 -4.15
N ARG A 98 -13.75 3.97 -3.84
CA ARG A 98 -15.12 3.68 -4.30
C ARG A 98 -15.28 3.80 -5.81
N LEU A 99 -14.66 4.80 -6.44
CA LEU A 99 -14.64 4.96 -7.89
C LEU A 99 -14.01 3.75 -8.60
N LEU A 100 -13.03 3.12 -7.97
CA LEU A 100 -12.37 1.88 -8.44
C LEU A 100 -13.17 0.61 -8.13
N GLY A 101 -14.37 0.74 -7.56
CA GLY A 101 -15.26 -0.38 -7.26
C GLY A 101 -15.01 -1.05 -5.91
N ALA A 102 -14.12 -0.52 -5.08
CA ALA A 102 -13.89 -1.08 -3.74
C ALA A 102 -14.99 -0.68 -2.76
N LYS A 103 -15.42 -1.62 -1.92
CA LYS A 103 -16.24 -1.34 -0.74
C LYS A 103 -15.34 -0.82 0.36
N VAL A 104 -15.68 0.34 0.94
CA VAL A 104 -14.92 0.94 2.04
C VAL A 104 -15.76 0.90 3.31
N ASN A 105 -15.27 0.17 4.31
CA ASN A 105 -15.89 0.01 5.63
C ASN A 105 -15.22 0.94 6.64
N ALA A 106 -16.03 1.80 7.25
CA ALA A 106 -15.60 2.64 8.36
C ALA A 106 -15.61 1.83 9.65
N VAL A 107 -14.43 1.63 10.25
CA VAL A 107 -14.29 0.92 11.53
C VAL A 107 -14.48 1.91 12.67
N THR A 108 -15.44 1.62 13.54
CA THR A 108 -15.81 2.48 14.68
C THR A 108 -15.38 1.92 16.04
N SER A 109 -14.86 0.70 16.08
CA SER A 109 -14.37 0.06 17.30
C SER A 109 -13.07 0.69 17.80
N GLY A 110 -12.80 0.55 19.08
CA GLY A 110 -11.58 1.03 19.71
C GLY A 110 -11.39 2.55 19.58
N THR A 111 -10.24 2.96 19.08
CA THR A 111 -9.90 4.36 18.79
C THR A 111 -10.32 4.80 17.38
N ALA A 112 -10.97 3.92 16.63
CA ALA A 112 -11.39 4.15 15.24
C ALA A 112 -10.24 4.59 14.30
N THR A 113 -9.04 4.05 14.53
CA THR A 113 -7.81 4.37 13.79
C THR A 113 -7.25 3.15 13.03
N LEU A 114 -6.08 3.30 12.42
CA LEU A 114 -5.40 2.24 11.65
C LEU A 114 -5.27 0.91 12.43
N LYS A 115 -4.97 0.96 13.75
CA LYS A 115 -4.86 -0.25 14.58
C LYS A 115 -6.15 -1.07 14.56
N ASP A 116 -7.27 -0.38 14.71
CA ASP A 116 -8.59 -1.04 14.74
C ASP A 116 -8.99 -1.55 13.35
N ALA A 117 -8.63 -0.79 12.29
CA ALA A 117 -8.78 -1.25 10.91
C ALA A 117 -8.00 -2.53 10.64
N VAL A 118 -6.75 -2.65 11.10
CA VAL A 118 -5.95 -3.89 11.03
C VAL A 118 -6.65 -5.05 11.72
N SER A 119 -7.13 -4.82 12.95
CA SER A 119 -7.79 -5.86 13.75
C SER A 119 -9.07 -6.37 13.07
N GLU A 120 -9.86 -5.46 12.49
CA GLU A 120 -11.10 -5.82 11.78
C GLU A 120 -10.79 -6.55 10.47
N THR A 121 -9.79 -6.09 9.72
CA THR A 121 -9.35 -6.79 8.51
C THR A 121 -8.88 -8.21 8.79
N MET A 122 -8.14 -8.41 9.89
CA MET A 122 -7.71 -9.75 10.33
C MET A 122 -8.89 -10.66 10.67
N ARG A 123 -9.92 -10.15 11.37
CA ARG A 123 -11.13 -10.92 11.67
C ARG A 123 -11.85 -11.32 10.39
N GLU A 124 -12.08 -10.38 9.50
CA GLU A 124 -12.73 -10.65 8.21
C GLU A 124 -11.94 -11.65 7.36
N TRP A 125 -10.61 -11.53 7.32
CA TRP A 125 -9.75 -12.47 6.61
C TRP A 125 -9.87 -13.90 7.17
N THR A 126 -9.84 -14.07 8.49
CA THR A 126 -9.96 -15.39 9.11
C THR A 126 -11.32 -16.05 8.83
N ASN A 127 -12.38 -15.25 8.73
CA ASN A 127 -13.72 -15.74 8.41
C ASN A 127 -13.86 -16.23 6.95
N ARG A 128 -13.07 -15.67 6.02
CA ARG A 128 -13.16 -15.96 4.59
C ARG A 128 -11.81 -16.31 3.94
N ILE A 129 -10.96 -17.01 4.66
CA ILE A 129 -9.60 -17.34 4.20
C ILE A 129 -9.57 -18.17 2.92
N SER A 130 -10.62 -18.93 2.64
CA SER A 130 -10.71 -19.82 1.46
C SER A 130 -10.70 -19.05 0.13
N ASP A 131 -11.41 -17.93 0.04
CA ASP A 131 -11.60 -17.14 -1.18
C ASP A 131 -10.89 -15.78 -1.15
N THR A 132 -10.42 -15.35 0.01
CA THR A 132 -9.92 -14.00 0.28
C THR A 132 -8.42 -14.00 0.58
N HIS A 133 -7.70 -13.04 -0.01
CA HIS A 133 -6.32 -12.72 0.35
C HIS A 133 -6.26 -11.35 1.07
N TYR A 134 -5.59 -11.33 2.21
CA TYR A 134 -5.29 -10.08 2.91
C TYR A 134 -4.05 -9.43 2.30
N VAL A 135 -4.22 -8.30 1.64
CA VAL A 135 -3.13 -7.49 1.08
C VAL A 135 -2.56 -6.61 2.19
N LEU A 136 -1.59 -7.13 2.94
CA LEU A 136 -0.97 -6.43 4.06
C LEU A 136 -0.10 -5.25 3.59
N GLY A 137 -0.30 -4.08 4.19
CA GLY A 137 0.35 -2.83 3.78
C GLY A 137 1.73 -2.58 4.38
N SER A 138 2.16 -3.38 5.35
CA SER A 138 3.40 -3.20 6.10
C SER A 138 4.08 -4.54 6.39
N VAL A 139 5.37 -4.48 6.81
CA VAL A 139 6.15 -5.66 7.22
C VAL A 139 5.70 -6.09 8.62
N MET A 140 4.51 -6.65 8.71
CA MET A 140 3.85 -7.07 9.94
C MET A 140 3.02 -8.33 9.71
N GLY A 141 2.42 -8.86 10.78
CA GLY A 141 1.55 -10.03 10.74
C GLY A 141 2.33 -11.35 10.83
N PRO A 142 1.61 -12.48 10.70
CA PRO A 142 2.23 -13.80 10.78
C PRO A 142 3.06 -14.11 9.53
N HIS A 143 4.01 -15.06 9.67
CA HIS A 143 4.70 -15.60 8.50
C HIS A 143 3.67 -16.17 7.49
N PRO A 144 3.80 -15.94 6.17
CA PRO A 144 4.93 -15.33 5.46
C PRO A 144 4.78 -13.83 5.12
N PHE A 145 3.80 -13.11 5.69
CA PHE A 145 3.52 -11.71 5.30
C PHE A 145 4.73 -10.77 5.41
N PRO A 146 5.54 -10.79 6.48
CA PRO A 146 6.73 -9.93 6.54
C PRO A 146 7.69 -10.16 5.39
N THR A 147 7.90 -11.42 4.99
CA THR A 147 8.73 -11.77 3.84
C THR A 147 8.12 -11.29 2.53
N ILE A 148 6.83 -11.51 2.31
CA ILE A 148 6.09 -11.09 1.10
C ILE A 148 6.24 -9.57 0.91
N VAL A 149 5.92 -8.78 1.94
CA VAL A 149 5.97 -7.32 1.85
C VAL A 149 7.39 -6.82 1.63
N ARG A 150 8.38 -7.38 2.35
CA ARG A 150 9.80 -7.05 2.16
C ARG A 150 10.23 -7.31 0.72
N GLU A 151 9.95 -8.49 0.18
CA GLU A 151 10.38 -8.86 -1.17
C GLU A 151 9.74 -7.97 -2.24
N PHE A 152 8.46 -7.62 -2.10
CA PHE A 152 7.79 -6.74 -3.05
C PHE A 152 8.11 -5.25 -2.90
N GLN A 153 8.78 -4.84 -1.82
CA GLN A 153 9.25 -3.46 -1.62
C GLN A 153 10.75 -3.29 -1.81
N ARG A 154 11.54 -4.36 -1.81
CA ARG A 154 13.01 -4.28 -1.78
C ARG A 154 13.63 -3.61 -3.01
N MET A 155 12.94 -3.63 -4.18
CA MET A 155 13.42 -2.96 -5.37
C MET A 155 13.68 -1.47 -5.18
N ILE A 156 13.00 -0.81 -4.23
CA ILE A 156 13.26 0.59 -3.90
C ILE A 156 14.70 0.76 -3.42
N GLY A 157 15.15 -0.10 -2.50
CA GLY A 157 16.52 -0.06 -1.97
C GLY A 157 17.56 -0.50 -3.00
N GLU A 158 17.28 -1.55 -3.77
CA GLU A 158 18.18 -2.05 -4.82
C GLU A 158 18.44 -1.00 -5.89
N GLU A 159 17.38 -0.39 -6.42
CA GLU A 159 17.48 0.69 -7.39
C GLU A 159 18.18 1.93 -6.81
N THR A 160 17.86 2.30 -5.56
CA THR A 160 18.49 3.44 -4.89
C THR A 160 19.99 3.22 -4.76
N LYS A 161 20.41 2.01 -4.33
CA LYS A 161 21.83 1.66 -4.21
C LYS A 161 22.55 1.75 -5.56
N ALA A 162 21.96 1.18 -6.61
CA ALA A 162 22.55 1.26 -7.94
C ALA A 162 22.66 2.71 -8.42
N GLN A 163 21.59 3.49 -8.32
CA GLN A 163 21.55 4.87 -8.79
C GLN A 163 22.45 5.83 -8.02
N ILE A 164 22.66 5.63 -6.72
CA ILE A 164 23.54 6.50 -5.92
C ILE A 164 25.02 6.21 -6.18
N LEU A 165 25.38 4.98 -6.53
CA LEU A 165 26.75 4.62 -6.86
C LEU A 165 27.19 5.13 -8.23
N GLU A 166 26.27 5.57 -9.06
CA GLU A 166 26.54 6.21 -10.37
C GLU A 166 26.74 7.74 -10.25
N LYS A 167 26.55 8.33 -9.07
CA LYS A 167 26.62 9.77 -8.79
C LYS A 167 27.90 10.18 -8.12
#